data_0a986dc22ce3f3229d58ccc2aa6c9e32
#
_entry.id   0a986dc22ce3f3229d58ccc2aa6c9e32
#
_cell.length_a   1.000
_cell.length_b   1.000
_cell.length_c   1.000
_cell.angle_alpha   90.00
_cell.angle_beta   90.00
_cell.angle_gamma   90.00
#
_symmetry.space_group_name_H-M   'P 1'
#
loop_
_entity.id
_entity.type
_entity.pdbx_description
1 polymer ?
#
loop_
_entity_poly.entity_id
_entity_poly.type
_entity_poly.pdbx_seq_one_letter_code
_entity_poly.pdbx_strand_id
1 'polypeptide(L)'
;MAYVAQFLPPWQTVYHVFRQWSQDHTLEWLNARLRARVRGSEGKRSRPTAAILDSQSVKSDAHGGQVGYDAGKRIKGRKRHLLVDRLGMLLEVCVSPASTGDRSGAKKLLEGALGGPGVLSWLRKLWVDRGYSGKGFADWVKERQAKLEVEVVKRTGEERGFQLQAHRWKVERTIGWLMQGRRMVRDYEKTETSAKAWIYLRMIDLQIRRLA
;
A
#
# COMPACT_ATOMS: atom_id res chain seq x y z
N MET A 1 -10.67 26.60 19.90
CA MET A 1 -9.83 25.38 19.90
C MET A 1 -9.72 24.65 21.24
N ALA A 2 -10.11 25.23 22.36
CA ALA A 2 -9.98 24.63 23.71
C ALA A 2 -11.05 23.54 24.03
N TYR A 3 -12.21 23.53 23.38
CA TYR A 3 -13.31 22.62 23.71
C TYR A 3 -13.12 21.16 23.30
N VAL A 4 -12.29 20.86 22.30
CA VAL A 4 -12.08 19.48 21.81
C VAL A 4 -11.13 18.70 22.73
N ALA A 5 -10.24 19.38 23.46
CA ALA A 5 -9.25 18.74 24.32
C ALA A 5 -9.85 18.09 25.58
N GLN A 6 -11.04 18.50 26.04
CA GLN A 6 -11.69 17.95 27.25
C GLN A 6 -12.29 16.55 27.04
N PHE A 7 -12.54 16.14 25.80
CA PHE A 7 -13.16 14.84 25.48
C PHE A 7 -12.20 13.81 24.90
N LEU A 8 -10.93 14.17 24.70
CA LEU A 8 -9.92 13.26 24.20
C LEU A 8 -9.06 12.75 25.38
N PRO A 9 -8.68 11.47 25.38
CA PRO A 9 -7.75 10.96 26.37
C PRO A 9 -6.38 11.66 26.22
N PRO A 10 -5.54 11.63 27.26
CA PRO A 10 -4.17 12.16 27.20
C PRO A 10 -3.43 11.61 25.98
N TRP A 11 -2.61 12.44 25.34
CA TRP A 11 -1.91 12.06 24.10
C TRP A 11 -1.03 10.81 24.30
N GLN A 12 -0.49 10.60 25.49
CA GLN A 12 0.32 9.42 25.84
C GLN A 12 -0.50 8.13 25.69
N THR A 13 -1.77 8.14 26.14
CA THR A 13 -2.69 7.01 26.02
C THR A 13 -2.99 6.72 24.54
N VAL A 14 -3.29 7.76 23.76
CA VAL A 14 -3.52 7.63 22.31
C VAL A 14 -2.29 7.07 21.61
N TYR A 15 -1.10 7.59 21.94
CA TYR A 15 0.16 7.13 21.37
C TYR A 15 0.47 5.67 21.76
N HIS A 16 0.19 5.28 23.02
CA HIS A 16 0.37 3.91 23.48
C HIS A 16 -0.49 2.94 22.68
N VAL A 17 -1.78 3.24 22.48
CA VAL A 17 -2.70 2.43 21.69
C VAL A 17 -2.26 2.37 20.22
N PHE A 18 -1.87 3.51 19.64
CA PHE A 18 -1.33 3.54 18.28
C PHE A 18 -0.10 2.64 18.13
N ARG A 19 0.83 2.72 19.08
CA ARG A 19 2.04 1.90 19.08
C ARG A 19 1.72 0.41 19.20
N GLN A 20 0.80 0.05 20.09
CA GLN A 20 0.33 -1.33 20.24
C GLN A 20 -0.27 -1.85 18.93
N TRP A 21 -1.25 -1.14 18.37
CA TRP A 21 -1.91 -1.54 17.12
C TRP A 21 -0.99 -1.59 15.91
N SER A 22 0.09 -0.82 15.91
CA SER A 22 1.10 -0.87 14.86
C SER A 22 2.05 -2.07 14.96
N GLN A 23 2.07 -2.78 16.11
CA GLN A 23 2.94 -3.93 16.39
C GLN A 23 2.21 -5.28 16.39
N ASP A 24 0.94 -5.30 16.83
CA ASP A 24 0.14 -6.51 17.04
C ASP A 24 -0.75 -6.89 15.83
N HIS A 25 -0.55 -6.26 14.68
CA HIS A 25 -1.33 -6.46 13.45
C HIS A 25 -2.82 -6.09 13.53
N THR A 26 -3.25 -5.35 14.56
CA THR A 26 -4.64 -4.88 14.70
C THR A 26 -5.08 -4.04 13.51
N LEU A 27 -4.22 -3.14 13.02
CA LEU A 27 -4.53 -2.28 11.87
C LEU A 27 -4.69 -3.05 10.56
N GLU A 28 -3.85 -4.04 10.32
CA GLU A 28 -3.95 -4.96 9.19
C GLU A 28 -5.25 -5.76 9.22
N TRP A 29 -5.58 -6.30 10.39
CA TRP A 29 -6.83 -7.05 10.61
C TRP A 29 -8.06 -6.16 10.37
N LEU A 30 -8.09 -4.96 10.96
CA LEU A 30 -9.20 -4.02 10.81
C LEU A 30 -9.38 -3.59 9.35
N ASN A 31 -8.29 -3.24 8.67
CA ASN A 31 -8.29 -2.94 7.24
C ASN A 31 -8.87 -4.10 6.42
N ALA A 32 -8.50 -5.34 6.72
CA ALA A 32 -8.99 -6.51 6.00
C ALA A 32 -10.51 -6.72 6.21
N ARG A 33 -11.01 -6.51 7.43
CA ARG A 33 -12.44 -6.61 7.77
C ARG A 33 -13.27 -5.54 7.07
N LEU A 34 -12.83 -4.28 7.12
CA LEU A 34 -13.52 -3.17 6.45
C LEU A 34 -13.48 -3.33 4.94
N ARG A 35 -12.34 -3.73 4.37
CA ARG A 35 -12.23 -4.05 2.95
C ARG A 35 -13.25 -5.10 2.52
N ALA A 36 -13.41 -6.16 3.31
CA ALA A 36 -14.40 -7.20 3.01
C ALA A 36 -15.84 -6.64 2.97
N ARG A 37 -16.19 -5.73 3.88
CA ARG A 37 -17.50 -5.04 3.91
C ARG A 37 -17.68 -4.13 2.70
N VAL A 38 -16.70 -3.25 2.40
CA VAL A 38 -16.72 -2.39 1.21
C VAL A 38 -16.86 -3.21 -0.07
N ARG A 39 -16.18 -4.36 -0.15
CA ARG A 39 -16.34 -5.25 -1.31
C ARG A 39 -17.73 -5.86 -1.39
N GLY A 40 -18.31 -6.21 -0.26
CA GLY A 40 -19.69 -6.73 -0.18
C GLY A 40 -20.72 -5.71 -0.63
N SER A 41 -20.61 -4.45 -0.18
CA SER A 41 -21.51 -3.37 -0.62
C SER A 41 -21.43 -3.08 -2.12
N GLU A 42 -20.29 -3.38 -2.75
CA GLU A 42 -20.07 -3.27 -4.20
C GLU A 42 -20.41 -4.57 -4.96
N GLY A 43 -21.10 -5.52 -4.34
CA GLY A 43 -21.47 -6.80 -4.96
C GLY A 43 -20.29 -7.70 -5.31
N LYS A 44 -19.13 -7.54 -4.64
CA LYS A 44 -17.93 -8.33 -4.88
C LYS A 44 -17.68 -9.34 -3.77
N ARG A 45 -17.04 -10.45 -4.12
CA ARG A 45 -16.56 -11.42 -3.11
C ARG A 45 -15.62 -10.74 -2.13
N SER A 46 -15.68 -11.09 -0.85
CA SER A 46 -14.84 -10.53 0.22
C SER A 46 -13.34 -10.68 -0.06
N ARG A 47 -12.93 -11.78 -0.66
CA ARG A 47 -11.55 -12.07 -1.05
C ARG A 47 -11.32 -11.72 -2.52
N PRO A 48 -10.40 -10.77 -2.84
CA PRO A 48 -10.07 -10.42 -4.22
C PRO A 48 -9.20 -11.51 -4.85
N THR A 49 -9.45 -11.83 -6.11
CA THR A 49 -8.64 -12.77 -6.89
C THR A 49 -7.59 -12.09 -7.74
N ALA A 50 -7.64 -10.77 -7.84
CA ALA A 50 -6.69 -9.97 -8.60
C ALA A 50 -6.24 -8.76 -7.79
N ALA A 51 -4.97 -8.40 -7.93
CA ALA A 51 -4.33 -7.27 -7.27
C ALA A 51 -3.50 -6.44 -8.26
N ILE A 52 -3.23 -5.20 -7.88
CA ILE A 52 -2.37 -4.29 -8.59
C ILE A 52 -1.27 -3.86 -7.62
N LEU A 53 -0.03 -3.90 -8.09
CA LEU A 53 1.14 -3.51 -7.31
C LEU A 53 1.80 -2.29 -7.97
N ASP A 54 2.10 -1.28 -7.16
CA ASP A 54 2.84 -0.09 -7.59
C ASP A 54 3.61 0.50 -6.41
N SER A 55 4.48 1.47 -6.69
CA SER A 55 5.29 2.16 -5.69
C SER A 55 5.18 3.67 -5.77
N GLN A 56 5.21 4.32 -4.60
CA GLN A 56 5.26 5.75 -4.45
C GLN A 56 6.48 6.17 -3.63
N SER A 57 7.33 7.05 -4.16
CA SER A 57 8.36 7.71 -3.38
C SER A 57 7.81 8.97 -2.74
N VAL A 58 8.06 9.17 -1.44
CA VAL A 58 7.64 10.35 -0.67
C VAL A 58 8.83 10.96 0.03
N LYS A 59 8.85 12.29 0.11
CA LYS A 59 9.85 13.01 0.89
C LYS A 59 9.71 12.65 2.36
N SER A 60 10.83 12.40 3.04
CA SER A 60 10.86 12.18 4.49
C SER A 60 11.57 13.31 5.20
N ASP A 61 11.26 13.47 6.48
CA ASP A 61 12.02 14.35 7.37
C ASP A 61 13.46 13.84 7.50
N ALA A 62 14.42 14.76 7.61
CA ALA A 62 15.82 14.43 7.80
C ALA A 62 16.11 13.63 9.08
N HIS A 63 15.20 13.70 10.06
CA HIS A 63 15.28 12.97 11.33
C HIS A 63 14.57 11.61 11.34
N GLY A 64 13.90 11.25 10.24
CA GLY A 64 13.14 9.99 10.12
C GLY A 64 14.02 8.84 9.66
N GLY A 65 14.35 7.89 10.54
CA GLY A 65 14.87 6.53 10.30
C GLY A 65 15.63 6.28 8.98
N GLN A 66 15.57 5.07 8.45
CA GLN A 66 16.20 4.73 7.17
C GLN A 66 15.53 5.47 6.01
N VAL A 67 16.25 6.38 5.39
CA VAL A 67 15.87 7.11 4.17
C VAL A 67 16.84 6.79 3.05
N GLY A 68 16.40 6.93 1.80
CA GLY A 68 17.22 6.74 0.61
C GLY A 68 16.93 7.83 -0.43
N TYR A 69 17.61 7.77 -1.56
CA TYR A 69 17.40 8.67 -2.69
C TYR A 69 16.92 7.91 -3.91
N ASP A 70 15.74 8.27 -4.39
CA ASP A 70 15.18 7.79 -5.66
C ASP A 70 15.69 8.71 -6.78
N ALA A 71 16.69 8.26 -7.53
CA ALA A 71 17.31 9.03 -8.59
C ALA A 71 16.34 9.32 -9.74
N GLY A 72 15.43 8.38 -10.05
CA GLY A 72 14.46 8.53 -11.14
C GLY A 72 13.41 9.59 -10.84
N LYS A 73 12.96 9.70 -9.59
CA LYS A 73 11.95 10.68 -9.15
C LYS A 73 12.58 11.91 -8.48
N ARG A 74 13.90 11.90 -8.25
CA ARG A 74 14.66 12.96 -7.55
C ARG A 74 14.10 13.24 -6.14
N ILE A 75 13.74 12.19 -5.41
CA ILE A 75 13.14 12.27 -4.08
C ILE A 75 14.06 11.62 -3.05
N LYS A 76 14.47 12.39 -2.04
CA LYS A 76 15.10 11.86 -0.82
C LYS A 76 14.00 11.54 0.19
N GLY A 77 13.91 10.26 0.61
CA GLY A 77 12.86 9.84 1.54
C GLY A 77 12.64 8.33 1.56
N ARG A 78 11.39 7.94 1.60
CA ARG A 78 10.96 6.54 1.62
C ARG A 78 10.10 6.18 0.41
N LYS A 79 10.08 4.91 0.10
CA LYS A 79 9.23 4.32 -0.94
C LYS A 79 8.15 3.45 -0.28
N ARG A 80 6.90 3.69 -0.66
CA ARG A 80 5.73 2.92 -0.28
C ARG A 80 5.39 1.98 -1.41
N HIS A 81 5.50 0.68 -1.18
CA HIS A 81 5.07 -0.34 -2.12
C HIS A 81 3.66 -0.75 -1.70
N LEU A 82 2.70 -0.63 -2.60
CA LEU A 82 1.27 -0.83 -2.32
C LEU A 82 0.74 -2.00 -3.14
N LEU A 83 0.07 -2.92 -2.49
CA LEU A 83 -0.72 -3.96 -3.13
C LEU A 83 -2.20 -3.65 -2.88
N VAL A 84 -2.96 -3.39 -3.94
CA VAL A 84 -4.37 -3.04 -3.85
C VAL A 84 -5.24 -3.97 -4.68
N ASP A 85 -6.52 -4.09 -4.34
CA ASP A 85 -7.48 -4.81 -5.15
C ASP A 85 -8.06 -3.95 -6.29
N ARG A 86 -8.97 -4.52 -7.08
CA ARG A 86 -9.62 -3.82 -8.22
C ARG A 86 -10.50 -2.64 -7.80
N LEU A 87 -10.88 -2.51 -6.55
CA LEU A 87 -11.58 -1.34 -6.01
C LEU A 87 -10.61 -0.28 -5.48
N GLY A 88 -9.30 -0.56 -5.48
CA GLY A 88 -8.27 0.30 -4.89
C GLY A 88 -8.13 0.14 -3.38
N MET A 89 -8.72 -0.92 -2.80
CA MET A 89 -8.60 -1.18 -1.36
C MET A 89 -7.28 -1.87 -1.05
N LEU A 90 -6.58 -1.39 -0.04
CA LEU A 90 -5.27 -1.89 0.37
C LEU A 90 -5.34 -3.35 0.81
N LEU A 91 -4.49 -4.19 0.24
CA LEU A 91 -4.26 -5.57 0.65
C LEU A 91 -3.05 -5.66 1.56
N GLU A 92 -1.94 -5.05 1.14
CA GLU A 92 -0.69 -5.03 1.89
C GLU A 92 0.13 -3.78 1.52
N VAL A 93 1.00 -3.35 2.42
CA VAL A 93 1.95 -2.26 2.18
C VAL A 93 3.31 -2.58 2.80
N CYS A 94 4.37 -2.26 2.07
CA CYS A 94 5.74 -2.26 2.56
C CYS A 94 6.34 -0.86 2.40
N VAL A 95 7.03 -0.41 3.43
CA VAL A 95 7.80 0.84 3.40
C VAL A 95 9.28 0.48 3.37
N SER A 96 10.06 1.22 2.60
CA SER A 96 11.50 1.02 2.45
C SER A 96 12.21 2.35 2.18
N PRO A 97 13.55 2.44 2.28
CA PRO A 97 14.28 3.58 1.78
C PRO A 97 13.96 3.84 0.29
N ALA A 98 13.89 5.11 -0.13
CA ALA A 98 13.54 5.44 -1.51
C ALA A 98 14.55 4.92 -2.55
N SER A 99 15.78 4.63 -2.14
CA SER A 99 16.81 3.96 -2.96
C SER A 99 16.52 2.49 -3.27
N THR A 100 15.57 1.87 -2.56
CA THR A 100 15.18 0.47 -2.82
C THR A 100 14.56 0.36 -4.20
N GLY A 101 15.06 -0.57 -5.02
CA GLY A 101 14.50 -0.84 -6.34
C GLY A 101 13.08 -1.40 -6.24
N ASP A 102 12.23 -1.06 -7.21
CA ASP A 102 10.81 -1.43 -7.17
C ASP A 102 10.60 -2.95 -7.07
N ARG A 103 11.40 -3.76 -7.79
CA ARG A 103 11.34 -5.22 -7.71
C ARG A 103 11.72 -5.77 -6.34
N SER A 104 12.76 -5.21 -5.71
CA SER A 104 13.20 -5.63 -4.37
C SER A 104 12.15 -5.31 -3.31
N GLY A 105 11.57 -4.11 -3.37
CA GLY A 105 10.48 -3.72 -2.47
C GLY A 105 9.20 -4.52 -2.70
N ALA A 106 8.89 -4.86 -3.96
CA ALA A 106 7.77 -5.73 -4.30
C ALA A 106 7.97 -7.15 -3.74
N LYS A 107 9.17 -7.70 -3.83
CA LYS A 107 9.50 -9.02 -3.24
C LYS A 107 9.29 -9.00 -1.73
N LYS A 108 9.83 -8.00 -1.03
CA LYS A 108 9.65 -7.82 0.43
C LYS A 108 8.15 -7.71 0.81
N LEU A 109 7.37 -6.95 0.03
CA LEU A 109 5.93 -6.83 0.24
C LEU A 109 5.21 -8.17 0.04
N LEU A 110 5.50 -8.87 -1.05
CA LEU A 110 4.85 -10.14 -1.38
C LEU A 110 5.27 -11.27 -0.42
N GLU A 111 6.49 -11.28 0.08
CA GLU A 111 6.93 -12.21 1.13
C GLU A 111 6.08 -12.06 2.39
N GLY A 112 5.87 -10.84 2.85
CA GLY A 112 4.96 -10.55 3.96
C GLY A 112 3.52 -10.96 3.69
N ALA A 113 3.02 -10.66 2.49
CA ALA A 113 1.64 -10.91 2.09
C ALA A 113 1.33 -12.40 1.83
N LEU A 114 2.28 -13.17 1.35
CA LEU A 114 2.11 -14.58 0.99
C LEU A 114 2.55 -15.55 2.10
N GLY A 115 3.49 -15.14 2.95
CA GLY A 115 4.06 -15.97 4.01
C GLY A 115 3.41 -15.82 5.38
N GLY A 116 2.55 -14.82 5.59
CA GLY A 116 1.93 -14.52 6.88
C GLY A 116 0.54 -15.15 7.09
N PRO A 117 -0.03 -15.00 8.31
CA PRO A 117 -1.35 -15.55 8.65
C PRO A 117 -2.50 -14.94 7.84
N GLY A 118 -2.29 -13.82 7.16
CA GLY A 118 -3.24 -13.19 6.23
C GLY A 118 -3.01 -13.58 4.77
N VAL A 119 -2.48 -14.76 4.51
CA VAL A 119 -2.01 -15.24 3.21
C VAL A 119 -2.97 -14.90 2.08
N LEU A 120 -2.46 -14.16 1.09
CA LEU A 120 -3.19 -13.81 -0.14
C LEU A 120 -3.17 -14.99 -1.15
N SER A 121 -3.25 -16.22 -0.66
CA SER A 121 -3.21 -17.46 -1.46
C SER A 121 -4.35 -17.56 -2.47
N TRP A 122 -5.42 -16.80 -2.27
CA TRP A 122 -6.56 -16.73 -3.22
C TRP A 122 -6.29 -15.83 -4.43
N LEU A 123 -5.20 -15.02 -4.45
CA LEU A 123 -4.83 -14.24 -5.62
C LEU A 123 -4.46 -15.17 -6.79
N ARG A 124 -4.91 -14.78 -7.98
CA ARG A 124 -4.66 -15.48 -9.24
C ARG A 124 -3.99 -14.57 -10.25
N LYS A 125 -4.14 -13.25 -10.11
CA LYS A 125 -3.61 -12.27 -11.04
C LYS A 125 -2.98 -11.09 -10.30
N LEU A 126 -1.77 -10.71 -10.75
CA LEU A 126 -1.04 -9.56 -10.26
C LEU A 126 -0.67 -8.67 -11.43
N TRP A 127 -1.28 -7.49 -11.51
CA TRP A 127 -0.91 -6.46 -12.47
C TRP A 127 0.21 -5.60 -11.92
N VAL A 128 1.22 -5.41 -12.74
CA VAL A 128 2.41 -4.60 -12.42
C VAL A 128 2.77 -3.70 -13.60
N ASP A 129 3.54 -2.64 -13.36
CA ASP A 129 4.05 -1.79 -14.42
C ASP A 129 5.32 -2.37 -15.10
N ARG A 130 5.86 -1.63 -16.10
CA ARG A 130 7.09 -2.02 -16.82
C ARG A 130 8.32 -2.10 -15.92
N GLY A 131 8.37 -1.37 -14.80
CA GLY A 131 9.46 -1.42 -13.83
C GLY A 131 9.66 -2.80 -13.20
N TYR A 132 8.58 -3.60 -13.18
CA TYR A 132 8.61 -4.98 -12.68
C TYR A 132 8.79 -6.03 -13.78
N SER A 133 8.96 -5.60 -15.05
CA SER A 133 9.14 -6.51 -16.19
C SER A 133 10.42 -7.35 -16.05
N GLY A 134 10.42 -8.53 -16.69
CA GLY A 134 11.55 -9.46 -16.70
C GLY A 134 11.22 -10.80 -16.07
N LYS A 135 11.80 -11.87 -16.61
CA LYS A 135 11.55 -13.26 -16.18
C LYS A 135 11.81 -13.46 -14.68
N GLY A 136 12.88 -12.91 -14.13
CA GLY A 136 13.28 -13.16 -12.76
C GLY A 136 12.29 -12.68 -11.67
N PHE A 137 11.41 -11.69 -11.94
CA PHE A 137 10.36 -11.32 -10.99
C PHE A 137 9.14 -12.25 -11.12
N ALA A 138 8.71 -12.54 -12.33
CA ALA A 138 7.58 -13.43 -12.58
C ALA A 138 7.88 -14.87 -12.10
N ASP A 139 9.07 -15.39 -12.40
CA ASP A 139 9.51 -16.72 -11.94
C ASP A 139 9.57 -16.77 -10.42
N TRP A 140 10.13 -15.76 -9.78
CA TRP A 140 10.20 -15.66 -8.32
C TRP A 140 8.79 -15.66 -7.66
N VAL A 141 7.80 -14.97 -8.27
CA VAL A 141 6.41 -15.01 -7.80
C VAL A 141 5.81 -16.40 -7.99
N LYS A 142 6.05 -17.04 -9.14
CA LYS A 142 5.51 -18.36 -9.47
C LYS A 142 6.05 -19.45 -8.54
N GLU A 143 7.32 -19.37 -8.15
CA GLU A 143 7.93 -20.29 -7.17
C GLU A 143 7.20 -20.25 -5.81
N ARG A 144 6.76 -19.07 -5.37
CA ARG A 144 6.09 -18.87 -4.08
C ARG A 144 4.59 -19.09 -4.12
N GLN A 145 4.00 -18.80 -5.24
CA GLN A 145 2.55 -18.92 -5.48
C GLN A 145 2.32 -19.37 -6.92
N ALA A 146 2.36 -20.67 -7.16
CA ALA A 146 2.24 -21.26 -8.49
C ALA A 146 0.98 -20.84 -9.27
N LYS A 147 -0.11 -20.49 -8.55
CA LYS A 147 -1.39 -20.06 -9.13
C LYS A 147 -1.48 -18.54 -9.38
N LEU A 148 -0.45 -17.77 -9.05
CA LEU A 148 -0.43 -16.31 -9.20
C LEU A 148 0.30 -15.93 -10.49
N GLU A 149 -0.48 -15.49 -11.49
CA GLU A 149 0.03 -15.00 -12.75
C GLU A 149 0.41 -13.51 -12.64
N VAL A 150 1.63 -13.17 -13.05
CA VAL A 150 2.10 -11.78 -13.15
C VAL A 150 1.88 -11.28 -14.56
N GLU A 151 1.10 -10.20 -14.70
CA GLU A 151 0.87 -9.52 -15.96
C GLU A 151 1.46 -8.11 -15.93
N VAL A 152 2.39 -7.85 -16.83
CA VAL A 152 2.96 -6.52 -17.03
C VAL A 152 2.04 -5.70 -17.91
N VAL A 153 1.45 -4.64 -17.34
CA VAL A 153 0.58 -3.74 -18.12
C VAL A 153 1.45 -2.88 -19.03
N LYS A 154 1.33 -3.12 -20.35
CA LYS A 154 2.01 -2.34 -21.39
C LYS A 154 1.14 -1.16 -21.81
N ARG A 155 1.77 -0.07 -22.27
CA ARG A 155 1.05 0.96 -23.05
C ARG A 155 0.62 0.33 -24.37
N THR A 156 -0.65 0.44 -24.69
CA THR A 156 -1.19 0.03 -26.00
C THR A 156 -1.10 1.25 -26.92
N GLY A 157 -0.28 1.12 -27.98
CA GLY A 157 -0.23 2.09 -29.09
C GLY A 157 0.96 3.06 -29.05
N GLU A 158 1.30 3.54 -30.27
CA GLU A 158 2.33 4.56 -30.54
C GLU A 158 1.82 6.01 -30.36
N GLU A 159 0.59 6.18 -29.92
CA GLU A 159 -0.03 7.50 -29.78
C GLU A 159 0.64 8.33 -28.69
N ARG A 160 1.07 9.54 -29.06
CA ARG A 160 1.58 10.56 -28.14
C ARG A 160 0.40 11.12 -27.35
N GLY A 161 0.41 10.94 -26.01
CA GLY A 161 -0.60 11.49 -25.12
C GLY A 161 -0.85 10.63 -23.88
N PHE A 162 -1.76 11.09 -23.02
CA PHE A 162 -2.19 10.37 -21.84
C PHE A 162 -3.06 9.17 -22.24
N GLN A 163 -2.56 7.96 -22.02
CA GLN A 163 -3.34 6.73 -22.21
C GLN A 163 -3.67 6.12 -20.85
N LEU A 164 -4.95 5.91 -20.61
CA LEU A 164 -5.43 5.24 -19.41
C LEU A 164 -5.01 3.76 -19.46
N GLN A 165 -3.98 3.40 -18.70
CA GLN A 165 -3.52 2.02 -18.62
C GLN A 165 -4.55 1.16 -17.88
N ALA A 166 -5.02 0.08 -18.52
CA ALA A 166 -5.99 -0.84 -17.95
C ALA A 166 -5.51 -1.31 -16.56
N HIS A 167 -6.38 -1.18 -15.57
CA HIS A 167 -6.16 -1.54 -14.16
C HIS A 167 -5.18 -0.67 -13.37
N ARG A 168 -4.13 -0.10 -13.94
CA ARG A 168 -3.10 0.65 -13.23
C ARG A 168 -3.62 1.94 -12.59
N TRP A 169 -4.52 2.67 -13.26
CA TRP A 169 -5.14 3.87 -12.71
C TRP A 169 -5.77 3.67 -11.32
N LYS A 170 -6.12 2.41 -10.97
CA LYS A 170 -6.73 2.09 -9.67
C LYS A 170 -5.75 2.25 -8.51
N VAL A 171 -4.51 1.81 -8.66
CA VAL A 171 -3.49 2.02 -7.63
C VAL A 171 -3.04 3.48 -7.60
N GLU A 172 -2.95 4.14 -8.76
CA GLU A 172 -2.67 5.58 -8.86
C GLU A 172 -3.76 6.38 -8.12
N ARG A 173 -5.03 6.04 -8.32
CA ARG A 173 -6.16 6.61 -7.57
C ARG A 173 -6.02 6.37 -6.07
N THR A 174 -5.64 5.17 -5.65
CA THR A 174 -5.42 4.87 -4.23
C THR A 174 -4.30 5.72 -3.64
N ILE A 175 -3.22 5.91 -4.38
CA ILE A 175 -2.14 6.83 -4.01
C ILE A 175 -2.71 8.25 -3.85
N GLY A 176 -3.53 8.72 -4.79
CA GLY A 176 -4.21 10.00 -4.71
C GLY A 176 -5.08 10.14 -3.44
N TRP A 177 -5.86 9.12 -3.09
CA TRP A 177 -6.65 9.12 -1.85
C TRP A 177 -5.79 9.15 -0.59
N LEU A 178 -4.69 8.43 -0.56
CA LEU A 178 -3.75 8.47 0.55
C LEU A 178 -3.19 9.90 0.71
N MET A 179 -2.78 10.53 -0.40
CA MET A 179 -2.16 11.86 -0.40
C MET A 179 -3.12 12.99 0.03
N GLN A 180 -4.43 12.78 0.03
CA GLN A 180 -5.38 13.73 0.64
C GLN A 180 -5.21 13.85 2.16
N GLY A 181 -4.60 12.86 2.81
CA GLY A 181 -4.24 12.94 4.23
C GLY A 181 -2.98 13.80 4.41
N ARG A 182 -3.04 14.90 5.16
CA ARG A 182 -1.89 15.81 5.40
C ARG A 182 -0.61 15.06 5.79
N ARG A 183 -0.73 14.03 6.66
CA ARG A 183 0.40 13.24 7.14
C ARG A 183 0.96 12.27 6.07
N MET A 184 0.22 12.08 4.96
CA MET A 184 0.65 11.22 3.85
C MET A 184 1.46 11.97 2.79
N VAL A 185 1.37 13.30 2.73
CA VAL A 185 2.08 14.12 1.73
C VAL A 185 3.59 14.07 1.94
N ARG A 186 4.02 13.95 3.20
CA ARG A 186 5.41 13.78 3.60
C ARG A 186 5.48 12.71 4.69
N ASP A 187 6.54 11.93 4.71
CA ASP A 187 6.78 10.93 5.76
C ASP A 187 7.56 11.56 6.91
N TYR A 188 6.93 11.64 8.08
CA TYR A 188 7.50 12.15 9.33
C TYR A 188 7.88 11.04 10.30
N GLU A 189 7.67 9.78 9.92
CA GLU A 189 7.78 8.66 10.84
C GLU A 189 9.23 8.21 11.02
N LYS A 190 9.62 7.92 12.27
CA LYS A 190 10.96 7.42 12.58
C LYS A 190 11.16 5.97 12.14
N THR A 191 10.11 5.15 12.16
CA THR A 191 10.19 3.72 11.83
C THR A 191 9.33 3.36 10.64
N GLU A 192 9.70 2.29 9.91
CA GLU A 192 8.90 1.73 8.82
C GLU A 192 7.54 1.23 9.36
N THR A 193 7.52 0.66 10.58
CA THR A 193 6.29 0.17 11.23
C THR A 193 5.30 1.29 11.47
N SER A 194 5.75 2.45 12.00
CA SER A 194 4.89 3.60 12.20
C SER A 194 4.39 4.19 10.88
N ALA A 195 5.25 4.27 9.86
CA ALA A 195 4.87 4.72 8.54
C ALA A 195 3.81 3.80 7.88
N LYS A 196 3.99 2.47 8.02
CA LYS A 196 3.02 1.46 7.58
C LYS A 196 1.68 1.63 8.32
N ALA A 197 1.70 1.81 9.63
CA ALA A 197 0.52 1.99 10.47
C ALA A 197 -0.31 3.21 10.02
N TRP A 198 0.32 4.34 9.71
CA TRP A 198 -0.38 5.53 9.20
C TRP A 198 -1.05 5.30 7.85
N ILE A 199 -0.46 4.49 6.98
CA ILE A 199 -1.06 4.13 5.70
C ILE A 199 -2.33 3.29 5.94
N TYR A 200 -2.29 2.32 6.87
CA TYR A 200 -3.46 1.55 7.24
C TYR A 200 -4.56 2.41 7.87
N LEU A 201 -4.22 3.30 8.82
CA LEU A 201 -5.19 4.22 9.43
C LEU A 201 -5.88 5.08 8.37
N ARG A 202 -5.12 5.62 7.41
CA ARG A 202 -5.71 6.40 6.32
C ARG A 202 -6.62 5.56 5.43
N MET A 203 -6.27 4.31 5.17
CA MET A 203 -7.11 3.41 4.40
C MET A 203 -8.38 3.01 5.16
N ILE A 204 -8.27 2.78 6.47
CA ILE A 204 -9.41 2.51 7.36
C ILE A 204 -10.40 3.69 7.34
N ASP A 205 -9.93 4.93 7.48
CA ASP A 205 -10.76 6.14 7.36
C ASP A 205 -11.52 6.18 6.02
N LEU A 206 -10.83 5.92 4.92
CA LEU A 206 -11.44 5.85 3.59
C LEU A 206 -12.52 4.76 3.47
N GLN A 207 -12.26 3.59 4.06
CA GLN A 207 -13.20 2.47 4.03
C GLN A 207 -14.45 2.75 4.88
N ILE A 208 -14.28 3.37 6.05
CA ILE A 208 -15.40 3.79 6.91
C ILE A 208 -16.29 4.78 6.17
N ARG A 209 -15.71 5.82 5.55
CA ARG A 209 -16.46 6.82 4.76
C ARG A 209 -17.22 6.24 3.56
N ARG A 210 -16.81 5.07 3.07
CA ARG A 210 -17.51 4.37 1.98
C ARG A 210 -18.65 3.49 2.47
N LEU A 211 -18.66 3.16 3.75
CA LEU A 211 -19.68 2.33 4.37
C LEU A 211 -20.76 3.18 5.08
N ALA A 212 -20.46 4.46 5.35
CA ALA A 212 -21.40 5.45 5.85
C ALA A 212 -22.28 5.98 4.73
#